data_0f6d63540d61f19388d333058c10be8a
#
_entry.id   0f6d63540d61f19388d333058c10be8a
#
_cell.length_a   1.000
_cell.length_b   1.000
_cell.length_c   1.000
_cell.angle_alpha   90.00
_cell.angle_beta   90.00
_cell.angle_gamma   90.00
#
_symmetry.space_group_name_H-M   'P 1'
#
loop_
_entity.id
_entity.type
_entity.pdbx_description
1 polymer ?
#
loop_
_entity_poly.entity_id
_entity_poly.type
_entity_poly.pdbx_seq_one_letter_code
_entity_poly.pdbx_strand_id
1 'polypeptide(L)'
;MIDFCHITPTAFIDDIFSEDEQRIHLVLAHLIEEDSEYRNKYLRLAEADHEIIMDNSAFEMYKRELPMYPTEKLIQMAVACQASYVVMSDYPGEDWLKTVHAAEKMIPQLKDAELGTFYCPQSLPGDVDGLVDSFKWGLSNPDVDYIALSILNIPLAYGCESNNPIQKYLSRLHFMNRLEDEGLLPGLLGKKVHFLGMTEGPNEIS
;
A
#
# COMPACT_ATOMS: atom_id res chain seq x y z
N MET A 1 10.31 15.07 3.78
CA MET A 1 9.78 15.47 2.45
C MET A 1 8.48 14.70 2.28
N ILE A 2 7.44 15.32 1.75
CA ILE A 2 6.14 14.68 1.49
C ILE A 2 6.00 14.64 -0.02
N ASP A 3 5.83 13.45 -0.57
CA ASP A 3 5.65 13.22 -2.00
C ASP A 3 4.26 12.68 -2.27
N PHE A 4 3.68 13.04 -3.41
CA PHE A 4 2.41 12.49 -3.84
C PHE A 4 2.63 11.27 -4.73
N CYS A 5 1.89 10.21 -4.44
CA CYS A 5 1.89 8.99 -5.24
C CYS A 5 0.51 8.82 -5.87
N HIS A 6 0.45 8.80 -7.20
CA HIS A 6 -0.82 8.71 -7.92
C HIS A 6 -1.10 7.31 -8.46
N ILE A 7 -2.39 6.95 -8.41
CA ILE A 7 -2.96 5.88 -9.22
C ILE A 7 -3.65 6.57 -10.40
N THR A 8 -3.07 6.46 -11.59
CA THR A 8 -3.57 7.20 -12.75
C THR A 8 -4.18 6.26 -13.79
N PRO A 9 -5.42 6.52 -14.24
CA PRO A 9 -6.00 5.77 -15.36
C PRO A 9 -5.17 5.91 -16.63
N THR A 10 -5.10 4.84 -17.44
CA THR A 10 -4.28 4.75 -18.65
C THR A 10 -4.41 5.96 -19.58
N ALA A 11 -5.64 6.48 -19.76
CA ALA A 11 -5.92 7.60 -20.64
C ALA A 11 -5.26 8.93 -20.21
N PHE A 12 -4.90 9.09 -18.93
CA PHE A 12 -4.40 10.35 -18.37
C PHE A 12 -2.92 10.30 -17.96
N ILE A 13 -2.25 9.16 -18.13
CA ILE A 13 -0.84 9.01 -17.70
C ILE A 13 0.04 10.04 -18.40
N ASP A 14 -0.09 10.17 -19.72
CA ASP A 14 0.75 11.08 -20.51
C ASP A 14 0.43 12.57 -20.26
N ASP A 15 -0.79 12.89 -19.77
CA ASP A 15 -1.22 14.26 -19.50
C ASP A 15 -0.80 14.74 -18.11
N ILE A 16 -0.74 13.83 -17.13
CA ILE A 16 -0.46 14.16 -15.72
C ILE A 16 1.03 14.17 -15.44
N PHE A 17 1.80 13.30 -16.10
CA PHE A 17 3.23 13.18 -15.87
C PHE A 17 4.03 13.98 -16.91
N SER A 18 4.06 15.29 -16.76
CA SER A 18 5.15 16.09 -17.31
C SER A 18 6.43 15.80 -16.50
N GLU A 19 7.51 15.62 -17.18
CA GLU A 19 8.78 14.97 -16.78
C GLU A 19 9.42 15.41 -15.44
N ASP A 20 8.93 16.41 -14.72
CA ASP A 20 9.70 17.04 -13.65
C ASP A 20 9.07 17.04 -12.25
N GLU A 21 7.77 16.79 -12.07
CA GLU A 21 7.12 17.10 -10.78
C GLU A 21 6.66 15.90 -9.95
N GLN A 22 6.47 14.73 -10.53
CA GLN A 22 6.02 13.54 -9.81
C GLN A 22 6.74 12.28 -10.21
N ARG A 23 7.55 11.76 -9.29
CA ARG A 23 8.43 10.63 -9.55
C ARG A 23 8.03 9.34 -8.86
N ILE A 24 6.91 9.33 -8.11
CA ILE A 24 6.44 8.15 -7.37
C ILE A 24 5.04 7.75 -7.84
N HIS A 25 4.90 6.50 -8.28
CA HIS A 25 3.66 6.00 -8.85
C HIS A 25 3.24 4.69 -8.18
N LEU A 26 1.95 4.56 -7.85
CA LEU A 26 1.35 3.31 -7.43
C LEU A 26 0.63 2.68 -8.62
N VAL A 27 1.07 1.50 -9.03
CA VAL A 27 0.51 0.79 -10.19
C VAL A 27 -0.25 -0.45 -9.76
N LEU A 28 -1.41 -0.67 -10.35
CA LEU A 28 -2.31 -1.77 -9.97
C LEU A 28 -1.96 -3.06 -10.72
N ALA A 29 -1.68 -4.14 -10.00
CA ALA A 29 -1.28 -5.42 -10.58
C ALA A 29 -2.27 -5.95 -11.63
N HIS A 30 -3.59 -5.83 -11.37
CA HIS A 30 -4.59 -6.28 -12.33
C HIS A 30 -4.57 -5.47 -13.64
N LEU A 31 -4.27 -4.16 -13.59
CA LEU A 31 -4.12 -3.35 -14.80
C LEU A 31 -2.81 -3.66 -15.54
N ILE A 32 -1.73 -3.95 -14.81
CA ILE A 32 -0.48 -4.43 -15.42
C ILE A 32 -0.71 -5.74 -16.19
N GLU A 33 -1.59 -6.62 -15.68
CA GLU A 33 -1.94 -7.87 -16.36
C GLU A 33 -2.89 -7.66 -17.56
N GLU A 34 -3.95 -6.88 -17.35
CA GLU A 34 -5.08 -6.77 -18.28
C GLU A 34 -4.87 -5.73 -19.39
N ASP A 35 -4.05 -4.68 -19.14
CA ASP A 35 -3.85 -3.54 -20.02
C ASP A 35 -2.39 -3.36 -20.42
N SER A 36 -2.05 -3.76 -21.64
CA SER A 36 -0.69 -3.64 -22.16
C SER A 36 -0.24 -2.19 -22.38
N GLU A 37 -1.17 -1.26 -22.66
CA GLU A 37 -0.87 0.16 -22.80
C GLU A 37 -0.49 0.75 -21.44
N TYR A 38 -1.27 0.46 -20.38
CA TYR A 38 -0.96 0.84 -19.00
C TYR A 38 0.44 0.37 -18.60
N ARG A 39 0.72 -0.92 -18.76
CA ARG A 39 2.03 -1.51 -18.45
C ARG A 39 3.17 -0.82 -19.21
N ASN A 40 3.03 -0.59 -20.52
CA ASN A 40 4.08 0.02 -21.32
C ASN A 40 4.32 1.49 -20.95
N LYS A 41 3.28 2.23 -20.53
CA LYS A 41 3.43 3.61 -20.05
C LYS A 41 4.24 3.65 -18.75
N TYR A 42 3.93 2.80 -17.78
CA TYR A 42 4.69 2.75 -16.52
C TYR A 42 6.11 2.19 -16.68
N LEU A 43 6.33 1.27 -17.61
CA LEU A 43 7.68 0.83 -17.94
C LEU A 43 8.54 2.01 -18.45
N ARG A 44 7.99 2.88 -19.33
CA ARG A 44 8.71 4.08 -19.79
C ARG A 44 9.02 5.05 -18.64
N LEU A 45 8.11 5.20 -17.67
CA LEU A 45 8.35 6.03 -16.49
C LEU A 45 9.47 5.44 -15.62
N ALA A 46 9.49 4.12 -15.42
CA ALA A 46 10.57 3.44 -14.71
C ALA A 46 11.93 3.61 -15.43
N GLU A 47 11.97 3.50 -16.76
CA GLU A 47 13.16 3.76 -17.57
C GLU A 47 13.64 5.23 -17.51
N ALA A 48 12.74 6.16 -17.16
CA ALA A 48 13.03 7.57 -16.90
C ALA A 48 13.35 7.87 -15.43
N ASP A 49 13.72 6.85 -14.63
CA ASP A 49 14.10 6.96 -13.22
C ASP A 49 12.97 7.37 -12.27
N HIS A 50 11.72 7.02 -12.59
CA HIS A 50 10.59 7.14 -11.68
C HIS A 50 10.49 5.93 -10.76
N GLU A 51 10.13 6.15 -9.48
CA GLU A 51 9.88 5.09 -8.51
C GLU A 51 8.49 4.48 -8.76
N ILE A 52 8.45 3.20 -9.10
CA ILE A 52 7.21 2.44 -9.33
C ILE A 52 6.97 1.54 -8.12
N ILE A 53 5.80 1.68 -7.51
CA ILE A 53 5.31 0.81 -6.44
C ILE A 53 4.21 -0.08 -7.03
N MET A 54 4.44 -1.39 -7.06
CA MET A 54 3.44 -2.36 -7.51
C MET A 54 2.43 -2.63 -6.39
N ASP A 55 1.19 -2.19 -6.57
CA ASP A 55 0.06 -2.56 -5.70
C ASP A 55 -0.42 -3.98 -6.03
N ASN A 56 -0.70 -4.77 -5.01
CA ASN A 56 -1.15 -6.15 -5.16
C ASN A 56 -2.62 -6.29 -5.60
N SER A 57 -3.32 -5.17 -5.75
CA SER A 57 -4.76 -5.09 -6.10
C SER A 57 -5.69 -5.83 -5.13
N ALA A 58 -5.31 -5.94 -3.84
CA ALA A 58 -6.09 -6.66 -2.82
C ALA A 58 -7.54 -6.19 -2.75
N PHE A 59 -7.76 -4.89 -2.85
CA PHE A 59 -9.09 -4.30 -2.78
C PHE A 59 -9.97 -4.68 -3.98
N GLU A 60 -9.41 -4.66 -5.18
CA GLU A 60 -10.11 -5.06 -6.40
C GLU A 60 -10.42 -6.56 -6.40
N MET A 61 -9.46 -7.38 -5.96
CA MET A 61 -9.66 -8.83 -5.82
C MET A 61 -10.74 -9.13 -4.79
N TYR A 62 -10.70 -8.46 -3.62
CA TYR A 62 -11.72 -8.59 -2.59
C TYR A 62 -13.11 -8.22 -3.10
N LYS A 63 -13.25 -7.08 -3.80
CA LYS A 63 -14.54 -6.65 -4.40
C LYS A 63 -15.08 -7.59 -5.46
N ARG A 64 -14.18 -8.20 -6.23
CA ARG A 64 -14.53 -9.14 -7.31
C ARG A 64 -14.71 -10.57 -6.81
N GLU A 65 -14.52 -10.83 -5.50
CA GLU A 65 -14.52 -12.16 -4.88
C GLU A 65 -13.51 -13.12 -5.55
N LEU A 66 -12.37 -12.56 -5.97
CA LEU A 66 -11.28 -13.29 -6.60
C LEU A 66 -10.17 -13.59 -5.57
N PRO A 67 -9.42 -14.68 -5.74
CA PRO A 67 -8.27 -14.96 -4.89
C PRO A 67 -7.16 -13.92 -5.13
N MET A 68 -6.36 -13.66 -4.09
CA MET A 68 -5.16 -12.82 -4.19
C MET A 68 -4.20 -13.40 -5.25
N TYR A 69 -3.43 -12.53 -5.88
CA TYR A 69 -2.37 -12.94 -6.79
C TYR A 69 -1.36 -13.84 -6.06
N PRO A 70 -0.95 -14.96 -6.70
CA PRO A 70 0.20 -15.72 -6.20
C PRO A 70 1.45 -14.84 -6.15
N THR A 71 2.28 -15.01 -5.10
CA THR A 71 3.49 -14.22 -4.88
C THR A 71 4.41 -14.20 -6.12
N GLU A 72 4.65 -15.35 -6.72
CA GLU A 72 5.52 -15.49 -7.90
C GLU A 72 4.99 -14.68 -9.09
N LYS A 73 3.67 -14.65 -9.28
CA LYS A 73 3.05 -13.88 -10.35
C LYS A 73 3.17 -12.38 -10.09
N LEU A 74 2.95 -11.94 -8.86
CA LEU A 74 3.10 -10.54 -8.48
C LEU A 74 4.54 -10.05 -8.67
N ILE A 75 5.52 -10.86 -8.26
CA ILE A 75 6.95 -10.58 -8.49
C ILE A 75 7.28 -10.50 -9.98
N GLN A 76 6.78 -11.44 -10.80
CA GLN A 76 6.99 -11.41 -12.25
C GLN A 76 6.43 -10.12 -12.88
N MET A 77 5.25 -9.67 -12.47
CA MET A 77 4.67 -8.41 -12.94
C MET A 77 5.48 -7.20 -12.49
N ALA A 78 5.94 -7.18 -11.24
CA ALA A 78 6.78 -6.12 -10.69
C ALA A 78 8.12 -5.99 -11.45
N VAL A 79 8.79 -7.11 -11.68
CA VAL A 79 10.03 -7.13 -12.48
C VAL A 79 9.77 -6.67 -13.92
N ALA A 80 8.66 -7.10 -14.54
CA ALA A 80 8.33 -6.75 -15.92
C ALA A 80 8.04 -5.25 -16.12
N CYS A 81 7.60 -4.51 -15.09
CA CYS A 81 7.41 -3.06 -15.13
C CYS A 81 8.53 -2.29 -14.39
N GLN A 82 9.61 -2.97 -14.00
CA GLN A 82 10.74 -2.38 -13.26
C GLN A 82 10.31 -1.66 -11.98
N ALA A 83 9.38 -2.27 -11.23
CA ALA A 83 8.95 -1.73 -9.96
C ALA A 83 10.11 -1.71 -8.94
N SER A 84 10.17 -0.66 -8.12
CA SER A 84 11.12 -0.54 -7.03
C SER A 84 10.63 -1.25 -5.75
N TYR A 85 9.32 -1.25 -5.53
CA TYR A 85 8.66 -1.81 -4.34
C TYR A 85 7.41 -2.60 -4.73
N VAL A 86 7.05 -3.56 -3.88
CA VAL A 86 5.83 -4.36 -4.05
C VAL A 86 5.02 -4.34 -2.77
N VAL A 87 3.74 -4.00 -2.88
CA VAL A 87 2.78 -4.20 -1.79
C VAL A 87 2.60 -5.70 -1.59
N MET A 88 3.04 -6.17 -0.41
CA MET A 88 2.94 -7.59 -0.05
C MET A 88 1.49 -8.02 0.08
N SER A 89 1.22 -9.30 -0.11
CA SER A 89 -0.13 -9.84 0.00
C SER A 89 -0.74 -9.51 1.36
N ASP A 90 -1.86 -8.80 1.35
CA ASP A 90 -2.63 -8.42 2.52
C ASP A 90 -4.09 -8.90 2.36
N TYR A 91 -4.79 -9.03 3.48
CA TYR A 91 -6.11 -9.65 3.52
C TYR A 91 -7.10 -8.75 4.26
N PRO A 92 -7.78 -7.83 3.55
CA PRO A 92 -8.73 -6.89 4.15
C PRO A 92 -9.84 -7.58 4.94
N GLY A 93 -10.03 -7.15 6.18
CA GLY A 93 -11.10 -7.67 7.05
C GLY A 93 -10.84 -9.07 7.63
N GLU A 94 -9.63 -9.61 7.50
CA GLU A 94 -9.22 -10.87 8.10
C GLU A 94 -8.27 -10.65 9.30
N ASP A 95 -8.02 -11.73 10.05
CA ASP A 95 -7.09 -11.72 11.18
C ASP A 95 -5.71 -11.19 10.73
N TRP A 96 -5.15 -10.29 11.52
CA TRP A 96 -3.89 -9.62 11.20
C TRP A 96 -2.71 -10.58 11.01
N LEU A 97 -2.69 -11.73 11.73
CA LEU A 97 -1.67 -12.75 11.58
C LEU A 97 -1.64 -13.36 10.17
N LYS A 98 -2.77 -13.38 9.46
CA LYS A 98 -2.82 -13.88 8.09
C LYS A 98 -1.96 -13.01 7.16
N THR A 99 -2.07 -11.69 7.30
CA THR A 99 -1.25 -10.72 6.54
C THR A 99 0.23 -10.80 6.94
N VAL A 100 0.52 -10.91 8.25
CA VAL A 100 1.89 -11.10 8.74
C VAL A 100 2.53 -12.37 8.15
N HIS A 101 1.85 -13.51 8.25
CA HIS A 101 2.38 -14.78 7.72
C HIS A 101 2.59 -14.75 6.20
N ALA A 102 1.74 -14.01 5.47
CA ALA A 102 1.94 -13.83 4.03
C ALA A 102 3.18 -12.98 3.75
N ALA A 103 3.36 -11.88 4.49
CA ALA A 103 4.52 -11.02 4.37
C ALA A 103 5.83 -11.77 4.70
N GLU A 104 5.88 -12.55 5.80
CA GLU A 104 7.04 -13.36 6.18
C GLU A 104 7.48 -14.34 5.08
N LYS A 105 6.51 -14.90 4.34
CA LYS A 105 6.81 -15.81 3.22
C LYS A 105 7.24 -15.09 1.97
N MET A 106 6.76 -13.85 1.77
CA MET A 106 7.00 -13.08 0.56
C MET A 106 8.33 -12.30 0.63
N ILE A 107 8.73 -11.79 1.79
CA ILE A 107 9.95 -11.00 2.00
C ILE A 107 11.20 -11.66 1.39
N PRO A 108 11.52 -12.95 1.66
CA PRO A 108 12.72 -13.57 1.06
C PRO A 108 12.67 -13.57 -0.46
N GLN A 109 11.51 -13.81 -1.06
CA GLN A 109 11.33 -13.86 -2.51
C GLN A 109 11.48 -12.48 -3.15
N LEU A 110 10.99 -11.42 -2.48
CA LEU A 110 11.18 -10.03 -2.93
C LEU A 110 12.66 -9.64 -2.88
N LYS A 111 13.37 -10.01 -1.81
CA LYS A 111 14.81 -9.79 -1.69
C LYS A 111 15.61 -10.50 -2.77
N ASP A 112 15.27 -11.75 -3.07
CA ASP A 112 15.91 -12.52 -4.14
C ASP A 112 15.69 -11.89 -5.52
N ALA A 113 14.58 -11.15 -5.69
CA ALA A 113 14.25 -10.40 -6.90
C ALA A 113 14.76 -8.93 -6.87
N GLU A 114 15.50 -8.52 -5.84
CA GLU A 114 15.98 -7.15 -5.63
C GLU A 114 14.86 -6.10 -5.56
N LEU A 115 13.68 -6.50 -5.04
CA LEU A 115 12.51 -5.65 -4.87
C LEU A 115 12.35 -5.23 -3.40
N GLY A 116 12.04 -3.96 -3.18
CA GLY A 116 11.67 -3.44 -1.87
C GLY A 116 10.29 -3.90 -1.42
N THR A 117 10.04 -3.82 -0.12
CA THR A 117 8.85 -4.34 0.53
C THR A 117 7.92 -3.23 0.97
N PHE A 118 6.63 -3.43 0.76
CA PHE A 118 5.60 -2.51 1.21
C PHE A 118 4.54 -3.30 2.00
N TYR A 119 4.39 -3.00 3.28
CA TYR A 119 3.47 -3.68 4.18
C TYR A 119 2.20 -2.86 4.40
N CYS A 120 1.04 -3.48 4.19
CA CYS A 120 -0.26 -2.89 4.46
C CYS A 120 -0.92 -3.62 5.66
N PRO A 121 -0.85 -3.06 6.89
CA PRO A 121 -1.45 -3.66 8.07
C PRO A 121 -2.95 -3.89 7.91
N GLN A 122 -3.42 -5.06 8.35
CA GLN A 122 -4.82 -5.49 8.30
C GLN A 122 -5.28 -5.97 9.67
N SER A 123 -6.60 -5.97 9.91
CA SER A 123 -7.25 -6.63 11.04
C SER A 123 -8.69 -6.98 10.74
N LEU A 124 -9.32 -7.70 11.66
CA LEU A 124 -10.76 -7.95 11.62
C LEU A 124 -11.55 -6.63 11.78
N PRO A 125 -12.79 -6.55 11.25
CA PRO A 125 -13.69 -5.44 11.54
C PRO A 125 -13.89 -5.26 13.05
N GLY A 126 -13.73 -4.02 13.54
CA GLY A 126 -13.86 -3.70 14.96
C GLY A 126 -12.65 -4.08 15.83
N ASP A 127 -11.56 -4.58 15.24
CA ASP A 127 -10.36 -5.02 15.95
C ASP A 127 -9.21 -4.01 15.81
N VAL A 128 -9.27 -2.93 16.59
CA VAL A 128 -8.22 -1.90 16.61
C VAL A 128 -6.93 -2.45 17.22
N ASP A 129 -7.01 -3.31 18.25
CA ASP A 129 -5.83 -3.86 18.91
C ASP A 129 -5.05 -4.78 17.96
N GLY A 130 -5.75 -5.64 17.19
CA GLY A 130 -5.12 -6.45 16.15
C GLY A 130 -4.48 -5.59 15.05
N LEU A 131 -5.09 -4.45 14.68
CA LEU A 131 -4.47 -3.51 13.75
C LEU A 131 -3.18 -2.91 14.33
N VAL A 132 -3.17 -2.51 15.61
CA VAL A 132 -1.99 -2.01 16.31
C VAL A 132 -0.88 -3.08 16.36
N ASP A 133 -1.23 -4.33 16.66
CA ASP A 133 -0.25 -5.43 16.67
C ASP A 133 0.33 -5.71 15.28
N SER A 134 -0.50 -5.64 14.22
CA SER A 134 -0.05 -5.69 12.82
C SER A 134 0.96 -4.56 12.51
N PHE A 135 0.67 -3.35 12.98
CA PHE A 135 1.58 -2.20 12.86
C PHE A 135 2.89 -2.41 13.61
N LYS A 136 2.84 -2.88 14.85
CA LYS A 136 4.04 -3.18 15.66
C LYS A 136 4.95 -4.17 14.96
N TRP A 137 4.37 -5.21 14.34
CA TRP A 137 5.13 -6.17 13.55
C TRP A 137 5.85 -5.48 12.38
N GLY A 138 5.13 -4.69 11.58
CA GLY A 138 5.70 -3.97 10.44
C GLY A 138 6.80 -2.98 10.84
N LEU A 139 6.60 -2.24 11.94
CA LEU A 139 7.59 -1.29 12.46
C LEU A 139 8.86 -1.97 12.97
N SER A 140 8.71 -3.11 13.65
CA SER A 140 9.84 -3.85 14.24
C SER A 140 10.59 -4.71 13.23
N ASN A 141 10.01 -5.02 12.08
CA ASN A 141 10.63 -5.85 11.07
C ASN A 141 11.60 -5.02 10.21
N PRO A 142 12.93 -5.26 10.25
CA PRO A 142 13.90 -4.49 9.49
C PRO A 142 13.76 -4.65 7.97
N ASP A 143 13.10 -5.71 7.53
CA ASP A 143 12.91 -6.04 6.13
C ASP A 143 11.63 -5.44 5.53
N VAL A 144 10.93 -4.58 6.27
CA VAL A 144 9.80 -3.78 5.79
C VAL A 144 10.30 -2.37 5.50
N ASP A 145 10.23 -1.93 4.24
CA ASP A 145 10.66 -0.59 3.81
C ASP A 145 9.55 0.44 3.94
N TYR A 146 8.38 0.13 3.41
CA TYR A 146 7.17 0.95 3.48
C TYR A 146 6.13 0.37 4.42
N ILE A 147 5.41 1.23 5.13
CA ILE A 147 4.23 0.86 5.90
C ILE A 147 3.04 1.74 5.52
N ALA A 148 1.87 1.14 5.28
CA ALA A 148 0.67 1.85 4.86
C ALA A 148 -0.23 2.28 6.02
N LEU A 149 -0.78 3.48 5.91
CA LEU A 149 -1.92 3.99 6.68
C LEU A 149 -3.17 3.98 5.79
N SER A 150 -3.82 2.81 5.69
CA SER A 150 -4.90 2.58 4.73
C SER A 150 -6.21 3.29 5.09
N ILE A 151 -6.83 3.97 4.11
CA ILE A 151 -8.17 4.58 4.21
C ILE A 151 -9.29 3.52 4.31
N LEU A 152 -9.00 2.26 4.05
CA LEU A 152 -9.99 1.19 4.09
C LEU A 152 -9.87 0.37 5.39
N ASN A 153 -8.66 -0.02 5.75
CA ASN A 153 -8.43 -0.93 6.88
C ASN A 153 -8.57 -0.24 8.23
N ILE A 154 -8.05 0.98 8.36
CA ILE A 154 -8.16 1.72 9.62
C ILE A 154 -9.63 1.99 9.97
N PRO A 155 -10.48 2.56 9.09
CA PRO A 155 -11.89 2.72 9.37
C PRO A 155 -12.61 1.40 9.67
N LEU A 156 -12.26 0.33 8.96
CA LEU A 156 -12.84 -0.99 9.18
C LEU A 156 -12.55 -1.52 10.60
N ALA A 157 -11.30 -1.36 11.06
CA ALA A 157 -10.90 -1.72 12.42
C ALA A 157 -11.65 -0.92 13.50
N TYR A 158 -12.02 0.33 13.20
CA TYR A 158 -12.86 1.15 14.09
C TYR A 158 -14.35 0.89 13.93
N GLY A 159 -14.77 -0.06 13.08
CA GLY A 159 -16.19 -0.36 12.83
C GLY A 159 -16.93 0.75 12.10
N CYS A 160 -16.21 1.59 11.35
CA CYS A 160 -16.80 2.69 10.58
C CYS A 160 -17.54 2.20 9.34
N GLU A 161 -18.63 2.89 9.00
CA GLU A 161 -19.34 2.64 7.74
C GLU A 161 -18.46 3.04 6.53
N SER A 162 -18.39 2.15 5.56
CA SER A 162 -17.45 2.27 4.42
C SER A 162 -17.62 3.52 3.55
N ASN A 163 -18.78 4.19 3.61
CA ASN A 163 -19.13 5.31 2.72
C ASN A 163 -19.12 6.69 3.39
N ASN A 164 -18.73 6.78 4.67
CA ASN A 164 -18.71 8.05 5.38
C ASN A 164 -17.29 8.65 5.39
N PRO A 165 -17.00 9.71 4.58
CA PRO A 165 -15.67 10.28 4.49
C PRO A 165 -15.20 10.89 5.82
N ILE A 166 -16.10 11.48 6.60
CA ILE A 166 -15.76 12.06 7.90
C ILE A 166 -15.32 10.96 8.89
N GLN A 167 -16.03 9.83 8.94
CA GLN A 167 -15.62 8.71 9.79
C GLN A 167 -14.28 8.12 9.35
N LYS A 168 -14.02 8.03 8.06
CA LYS A 168 -12.71 7.60 7.53
C LYS A 168 -11.58 8.50 7.98
N TYR A 169 -11.76 9.79 7.86
CA TYR A 169 -10.77 10.79 8.32
C TYR A 169 -10.55 10.69 9.83
N LEU A 170 -11.63 10.74 10.62
CA LEU A 170 -11.54 10.68 12.08
C LEU A 170 -10.91 9.37 12.58
N SER A 171 -11.21 8.23 11.96
CA SER A 171 -10.61 6.96 12.36
C SER A 171 -9.11 6.93 12.15
N ARG A 172 -8.58 7.52 11.06
CA ARG A 172 -7.13 7.69 10.88
C ARG A 172 -6.52 8.59 11.94
N LEU A 173 -7.16 9.72 12.25
CA LEU A 173 -6.70 10.61 13.31
C LEU A 173 -6.68 9.90 14.67
N HIS A 174 -7.74 9.17 15.01
CA HIS A 174 -7.78 8.34 16.22
C HIS A 174 -6.71 7.26 16.24
N PHE A 175 -6.43 6.66 15.09
CA PHE A 175 -5.37 5.66 14.99
C PHE A 175 -3.98 6.28 15.18
N MET A 176 -3.71 7.45 14.60
CA MET A 176 -2.46 8.17 14.83
C MET A 176 -2.26 8.52 16.31
N ASN A 177 -3.31 9.01 16.99
CA ASN A 177 -3.27 9.26 18.43
C ASN A 177 -3.01 7.97 19.23
N ARG A 178 -3.62 6.85 18.83
CA ARG A 178 -3.36 5.55 19.45
C ARG A 178 -1.90 5.11 19.29
N LEU A 179 -1.30 5.31 18.11
CA LEU A 179 0.12 5.02 17.89
C LEU A 179 1.04 5.92 18.73
N GLU A 180 0.65 7.20 18.94
CA GLU A 180 1.35 8.12 19.81
C GLU A 180 1.29 7.67 21.26
N ASP A 181 0.10 7.36 21.79
CA ASP A 181 -0.12 6.89 23.16
C ASP A 181 0.67 5.60 23.47
N GLU A 182 0.87 4.75 22.48
CA GLU A 182 1.67 3.52 22.61
C GLU A 182 3.17 3.74 22.33
N GLY A 183 3.60 4.97 22.04
CA GLY A 183 5.00 5.30 21.77
C GLY A 183 5.52 4.73 20.45
N LEU A 184 4.67 4.47 19.48
CA LEU A 184 5.04 3.85 18.19
C LEU A 184 5.42 4.86 17.10
N LEU A 185 5.08 6.14 17.25
CA LEU A 185 5.40 7.18 16.25
C LEU A 185 6.89 7.27 15.92
N PRO A 186 7.84 7.16 16.89
CA PRO A 186 9.26 7.16 16.56
C PRO A 186 9.67 6.02 15.63
N GLY A 187 9.01 4.87 15.71
CA GLY A 187 9.22 3.74 14.80
C GLY A 187 8.80 4.04 13.35
N LEU A 188 7.77 4.86 13.17
CA LEU A 188 7.35 5.33 11.84
C LEU A 188 8.42 6.19 11.15
N LEU A 189 9.18 6.98 11.91
CA LEU A 189 10.25 7.83 11.35
C LEU A 189 11.42 7.02 10.75
N GLY A 190 11.54 5.75 11.10
CA GLY A 190 12.53 4.82 10.55
C GLY A 190 12.07 4.10 9.28
N LYS A 191 10.83 4.34 8.83
CA LYS A 191 10.20 3.70 7.66
C LYS A 191 9.73 4.74 6.67
N LYS A 192 9.56 4.35 5.42
CA LYS A 192 8.75 5.13 4.49
C LYS A 192 7.27 4.92 4.84
N VAL A 193 6.53 6.00 5.04
CA VAL A 193 5.11 5.93 5.42
C VAL A 193 4.25 6.37 4.25
N HIS A 194 3.26 5.55 3.90
CA HIS A 194 2.36 5.83 2.80
C HIS A 194 0.92 5.95 3.30
N PHE A 195 0.31 7.11 3.09
CA PHE A 195 -1.11 7.32 3.31
C PHE A 195 -1.88 6.77 2.09
N LEU A 196 -2.28 5.49 2.17
CA LEU A 196 -2.95 4.79 1.09
C LEU A 196 -4.41 5.24 0.99
N GLY A 197 -4.70 5.98 -0.09
CA GLY A 197 -5.97 6.67 -0.31
C GLY A 197 -6.18 7.84 0.65
N MET A 198 -6.49 9.01 0.12
CA MET A 198 -6.79 10.21 0.90
C MET A 198 -8.19 10.71 0.55
N THR A 199 -9.00 11.09 1.55
CA THR A 199 -10.35 11.61 1.33
C THR A 199 -10.39 13.12 1.34
N GLU A 200 -9.56 13.76 2.17
CA GLU A 200 -9.50 15.22 2.37
C GLU A 200 -8.23 15.83 1.77
N GLY A 201 -7.51 15.09 0.97
CA GLY A 201 -6.27 15.54 0.33
C GLY A 201 -5.19 15.93 1.34
N PRO A 202 -4.40 16.99 1.08
CA PRO A 202 -3.28 17.38 1.93
C PRO A 202 -3.64 17.69 3.38
N ASN A 203 -4.91 17.98 3.68
CA ASN A 203 -5.37 18.28 5.04
C ASN A 203 -5.23 17.09 6.00
N GLU A 204 -5.10 15.88 5.48
CA GLU A 204 -4.90 14.67 6.32
C GLU A 204 -3.47 14.56 6.86
N ILE A 205 -2.54 15.34 6.35
CA ILE A 205 -1.11 15.28 6.70
C ILE A 205 -0.57 16.59 7.26
N SER A 206 -1.46 17.56 7.52
CA SER A 206 -1.12 18.89 8.06
C SER A 206 -1.13 18.93 9.59
#